data_02832e240cc2b17195ea8164a01fa9f0
#
_entry.id   02832e240cc2b17195ea8164a01fa9f0
#
_cell.length_a   1.000
_cell.length_b   1.000
_cell.length_c   1.000
_cell.angle_alpha   90.00
_cell.angle_beta   90.00
_cell.angle_gamma   90.00
#
_symmetry.space_group_name_H-M   'P 1'
#
loop_
_entity.id
_entity.type
_entity.pdbx_description
1 polymer ?
#
loop_
_entity_poly.entity_id
_entity_poly.type
_entity_poly.pdbx_seq_one_letter_code
_entity_poly.pdbx_strand_id
1 'polypeptide(L)'
;MTNKTREALKAEFIENRGYWSSFWEDVLELDETFFSAYSKFSSIPSKNNALSPKIREFIYIAIDASTTHLYLPGLKLHMENALALGATRNEIMEVLELTSVLGIHTCTLGVPILMEELRDLGRGDEIDNIEFGEYEKGLKNTFIKNRGYWSPFWDDMLKLSPEFFECYLDFSSVPWISGTLEPKVKEFIYIAIDTATTHLHKEGARIHIRNALKLG
;
A
#
# COMPACT_ATOMS: atom_id res chain seq x y z
N MET A 1 27.05 12.79 26.10
CA MET A 1 25.65 12.93 25.62
C MET A 1 24.85 13.51 26.80
N THR A 2 24.24 14.68 26.66
CA THR A 2 23.38 15.26 27.70
C THR A 2 22.20 14.34 27.93
N ASN A 3 22.06 13.82 29.15
CA ASN A 3 20.92 12.97 29.54
C ASN A 3 19.68 13.90 29.53
N LYS A 4 18.78 13.74 28.57
CA LYS A 4 17.50 14.47 28.50
C LYS A 4 16.57 13.86 29.53
N THR A 5 15.74 14.66 30.19
CA THR A 5 14.66 14.15 31.04
C THR A 5 13.58 13.46 30.20
N ARG A 6 12.76 12.61 30.81
CA ARG A 6 11.60 11.94 30.15
C ARG A 6 10.64 12.96 29.53
N GLU A 7 10.36 14.04 30.24
CA GLU A 7 9.50 15.13 29.78
C GLU A 7 10.08 15.80 28.53
N ALA A 8 11.40 16.00 28.47
CA ALA A 8 12.07 16.58 27.30
C ALA A 8 12.04 15.61 26.10
N LEU A 9 12.20 14.31 26.32
CA LEU A 9 12.09 13.28 25.26
C LEU A 9 10.66 13.19 24.72
N LYS A 10 9.66 13.24 25.60
CA LYS A 10 8.24 13.27 25.23
C LYS A 10 7.89 14.52 24.42
N ALA A 11 8.31 15.68 24.89
CA ALA A 11 8.09 16.94 24.20
C ALA A 11 8.71 16.95 22.78
N GLU A 12 9.95 16.47 22.66
CA GLU A 12 10.63 16.34 21.37
C GLU A 12 9.90 15.38 20.41
N PHE A 13 9.37 14.26 20.94
CA PHE A 13 8.58 13.33 20.14
C PHE A 13 7.29 14.00 19.62
N ILE A 14 6.56 14.68 20.49
CA ILE A 14 5.33 15.40 20.12
C ILE A 14 5.63 16.48 19.07
N GLU A 15 6.69 17.26 19.27
CA GLU A 15 7.11 18.27 18.30
C GLU A 15 7.39 17.69 16.92
N ASN A 16 8.07 16.54 16.87
CA ASN A 16 8.47 15.91 15.60
C ASN A 16 7.33 15.11 14.92
N ARG A 17 6.41 14.54 15.70
CA ARG A 17 5.38 13.61 15.19
C ARG A 17 3.98 14.20 15.19
N GLY A 18 3.73 15.26 15.96
CA GLY A 18 2.44 15.92 16.07
C GLY A 18 1.44 15.25 17.02
N TYR A 19 1.80 14.14 17.64
CA TYR A 19 0.91 13.38 18.54
C TYR A 19 1.69 12.65 19.64
N TRP A 20 0.96 12.14 20.64
CA TRP A 20 1.43 11.23 21.66
C TRP A 20 0.45 10.06 21.83
N SER A 21 0.97 8.86 22.02
CA SER A 21 0.19 7.68 22.33
C SER A 21 0.62 7.11 23.69
N SER A 22 -0.33 6.59 24.47
CA SER A 22 -0.05 5.95 25.77
C SER A 22 0.92 4.77 25.65
N PHE A 23 0.93 4.08 24.50
CA PHE A 23 1.92 3.03 24.21
C PHE A 23 3.35 3.52 24.40
N TRP A 24 3.66 4.77 24.04
CA TRP A 24 5.01 5.33 24.17
C TRP A 24 5.35 5.71 25.61
N GLU A 25 4.37 5.88 26.50
CA GLU A 25 4.62 6.11 27.93
C GLU A 25 5.31 4.89 28.53
N ASP A 26 4.82 3.68 28.26
CA ASP A 26 5.38 2.44 28.78
C ASP A 26 6.79 2.19 28.21
N VAL A 27 7.02 2.44 26.93
CA VAL A 27 8.36 2.31 26.32
C VAL A 27 9.35 3.30 26.90
N LEU A 28 8.93 4.56 27.10
CA LEU A 28 9.77 5.61 27.69
C LEU A 28 10.11 5.30 29.14
N GLU A 29 9.16 4.69 29.89
CA GLU A 29 9.42 4.28 31.27
C GLU A 29 10.39 3.11 31.37
N LEU A 30 10.24 2.12 30.50
CA LEU A 30 11.03 0.90 30.52
C LEU A 30 12.45 1.09 29.96
N ASP A 31 12.62 1.88 28.90
CA ASP A 31 13.92 2.11 28.26
C ASP A 31 14.01 3.46 27.54
N GLU A 32 14.47 4.46 28.29
CA GLU A 32 14.68 5.83 27.76
C GLU A 32 15.68 5.88 26.59
N THR A 33 16.68 4.98 26.60
CA THR A 33 17.72 4.96 25.57
C THR A 33 17.14 4.43 24.25
N PHE A 34 16.39 3.34 24.31
CA PHE A 34 15.68 2.80 23.17
C PHE A 34 14.65 3.80 22.62
N PHE A 35 13.84 4.39 23.50
CA PHE A 35 12.87 5.41 23.10
C PHE A 35 13.54 6.60 22.40
N SER A 36 14.63 7.14 22.95
CA SER A 36 15.37 8.25 22.35
C SER A 36 15.91 7.90 20.96
N ALA A 37 16.47 6.69 20.79
CA ALA A 37 16.96 6.20 19.49
C ALA A 37 15.81 6.04 18.48
N TYR A 38 14.71 5.42 18.90
CA TYR A 38 13.50 5.26 18.07
C TYR A 38 12.90 6.61 17.67
N SER A 39 12.77 7.55 18.61
CA SER A 39 12.22 8.89 18.34
C SER A 39 13.02 9.61 17.25
N LYS A 40 14.35 9.57 17.32
CA LYS A 40 15.24 10.14 16.31
C LYS A 40 15.04 9.48 14.94
N PHE A 41 15.04 8.15 14.90
CA PHE A 41 14.87 7.37 13.67
C PHE A 41 13.50 7.63 13.02
N SER A 42 12.42 7.50 13.79
CA SER A 42 11.06 7.60 13.28
C SER A 42 10.65 9.03 12.89
N SER A 43 11.37 10.05 13.35
CA SER A 43 11.12 11.45 12.98
C SER A 43 11.77 11.90 11.67
N ILE A 44 12.67 11.09 11.07
CA ILE A 44 13.36 11.43 9.83
C ILE A 44 12.39 11.78 8.67
N PRO A 45 11.33 11.00 8.39
CA PRO A 45 10.38 11.34 7.33
C PRO A 45 9.64 12.68 7.57
N SER A 46 9.41 13.03 8.84
CA SER A 46 8.77 14.30 9.21
C SER A 46 9.70 15.48 9.01
N LYS A 47 10.98 15.34 9.35
CA LYS A 47 12.00 16.38 9.23
C LYS A 47 12.36 16.69 7.79
N ASN A 48 12.38 15.69 6.94
CA ASN A 48 12.75 15.84 5.51
C ASN A 48 11.67 16.52 4.67
N ASN A 49 10.42 16.60 5.15
CA ASN A 49 9.29 17.23 4.47
C ASN A 49 9.06 16.78 3.00
N ALA A 50 9.54 15.60 2.63
CA ALA A 50 9.35 15.06 1.28
C ALA A 50 7.86 14.81 0.96
N LEU A 51 7.07 14.49 1.99
CA LEU A 51 5.62 14.28 1.90
C LEU A 51 4.92 15.22 2.90
N SER A 52 3.76 15.75 2.50
CA SER A 52 2.93 16.53 3.42
C SER A 52 2.51 15.69 4.63
N PRO A 53 2.26 16.30 5.80
CA PRO A 53 1.78 15.59 6.98
C PRO A 53 0.54 14.71 6.70
N LYS A 54 -0.44 15.24 5.96
CA LYS A 54 -1.66 14.51 5.59
C LYS A 54 -1.36 13.24 4.77
N ILE A 55 -0.46 13.32 3.78
CA ILE A 55 -0.07 12.15 2.97
C ILE A 55 0.65 11.10 3.82
N ARG A 56 1.47 11.51 4.79
CA ARG A 56 2.10 10.56 5.71
C ARG A 56 1.07 9.78 6.53
N GLU A 57 0.02 10.45 7.00
CA GLU A 57 -1.07 9.78 7.71
C GLU A 57 -1.81 8.79 6.80
N PHE A 58 -2.06 9.12 5.53
CA PHE A 58 -2.65 8.18 4.56
C PHE A 58 -1.81 6.92 4.37
N ILE A 59 -0.49 7.07 4.32
CA ILE A 59 0.44 5.93 4.24
C ILE A 59 0.33 5.06 5.50
N TYR A 60 0.31 5.65 6.70
CA TYR A 60 0.14 4.89 7.94
C TYR A 60 -1.23 4.21 8.02
N ILE A 61 -2.32 4.90 7.64
CA ILE A 61 -3.66 4.29 7.55
C ILE A 61 -3.63 3.06 6.64
N ALA A 62 -3.01 3.16 5.46
CA ALA A 62 -2.94 2.06 4.50
C ALA A 62 -2.15 0.87 5.05
N ILE A 63 -1.02 1.09 5.70
CA ILE A 63 -0.22 0.03 6.31
C ILE A 63 -1.01 -0.66 7.44
N ASP A 64 -1.59 0.13 8.35
CA ASP A 64 -2.29 -0.38 9.52
C ASP A 64 -3.61 -1.10 9.15
N ALA A 65 -4.28 -0.66 8.09
CA ALA A 65 -5.51 -1.27 7.58
C ALA A 65 -5.27 -2.49 6.69
N SER A 66 -4.04 -2.73 6.23
CA SER A 66 -3.77 -3.85 5.32
C SER A 66 -4.07 -5.19 5.97
N THR A 67 -4.62 -6.14 5.18
CA THR A 67 -5.01 -7.47 5.67
C THR A 67 -3.85 -8.27 6.27
N THR A 68 -2.62 -7.91 5.93
CA THR A 68 -1.40 -8.52 6.47
C THR A 68 -0.94 -7.91 7.80
N HIS A 69 -1.57 -6.82 8.25
CA HIS A 69 -1.18 -6.09 9.47
C HIS A 69 -2.34 -5.91 10.46
N LEU A 70 -3.43 -5.26 10.04
CA LEU A 70 -4.68 -5.04 10.81
C LEU A 70 -4.43 -4.47 12.23
N TYR A 71 -3.61 -3.42 12.34
CA TYR A 71 -3.25 -2.81 13.61
C TYR A 71 -4.25 -1.71 14.00
N LEU A 72 -5.34 -2.09 14.66
CA LEU A 72 -6.45 -1.21 15.00
C LEU A 72 -6.06 0.06 15.82
N PRO A 73 -5.19 -0.01 16.84
CA PRO A 73 -4.82 1.20 17.60
C PRO A 73 -4.11 2.25 16.75
N GLY A 74 -3.19 1.84 15.87
CA GLY A 74 -2.51 2.74 14.92
C GLY A 74 -3.46 3.28 13.88
N LEU A 75 -4.29 2.42 13.29
CA LEU A 75 -5.29 2.83 12.30
C LEU A 75 -6.20 3.95 12.84
N LYS A 76 -6.73 3.79 14.05
CA LYS A 76 -7.57 4.81 14.70
C LYS A 76 -6.80 6.12 14.88
N LEU A 77 -5.60 6.06 15.45
CA LEU A 77 -4.74 7.22 15.69
C LEU A 77 -4.46 7.98 14.38
N HIS A 78 -4.05 7.27 13.33
CA HIS A 78 -3.70 7.88 12.05
C HIS A 78 -4.91 8.44 11.31
N MET A 79 -6.11 7.87 11.46
CA MET A 79 -7.36 8.47 10.98
C MET A 79 -7.70 9.77 11.72
N GLU A 80 -7.57 9.79 13.04
CA GLU A 80 -7.79 11.00 13.86
C GLU A 80 -6.81 12.12 13.44
N ASN A 81 -5.53 11.79 13.28
CA ASN A 81 -4.51 12.74 12.82
C ASN A 81 -4.79 13.25 11.40
N ALA A 82 -5.16 12.36 10.46
CA ALA A 82 -5.50 12.74 9.09
C ALA A 82 -6.67 13.74 9.07
N LEU A 83 -7.73 13.47 9.84
CA LEU A 83 -8.89 14.37 9.97
C LEU A 83 -8.48 15.72 10.56
N ALA A 84 -7.65 15.75 11.61
CA ALA A 84 -7.12 16.98 12.18
C ALA A 84 -6.26 17.78 11.18
N LEU A 85 -5.62 17.12 10.22
CA LEU A 85 -4.86 17.73 9.12
C LEU A 85 -5.73 18.09 7.90
N GLY A 86 -7.06 18.02 8.04
CA GLY A 86 -8.01 18.42 7.00
C GLY A 86 -8.27 17.34 5.94
N ALA A 87 -8.04 16.08 6.25
CA ALA A 87 -8.48 15.00 5.38
C ALA A 87 -10.01 14.90 5.38
N THR A 88 -10.58 14.66 4.21
CA THR A 88 -12.00 14.39 4.06
C THR A 88 -12.31 12.91 4.30
N ARG A 89 -13.55 12.60 4.65
CA ARG A 89 -14.01 11.20 4.73
C ARG A 89 -13.82 10.44 3.41
N ASN A 90 -13.95 11.13 2.27
CA ASN A 90 -13.81 10.50 0.95
C ASN A 90 -12.34 10.16 0.66
N GLU A 91 -11.39 11.01 1.02
CA GLU A 91 -9.95 10.70 0.91
C GLU A 91 -9.58 9.49 1.78
N ILE A 92 -10.08 9.43 3.03
CA ILE A 92 -9.82 8.28 3.91
C ILE A 92 -10.47 7.01 3.34
N MET A 93 -11.71 7.09 2.83
CA MET A 93 -12.37 5.95 2.20
C MET A 93 -11.59 5.47 0.97
N GLU A 94 -11.10 6.37 0.15
CA GLU A 94 -10.26 6.04 -1.01
C GLU A 94 -8.94 5.34 -0.61
N VAL A 95 -8.30 5.74 0.49
CA VAL A 95 -7.14 5.02 1.05
C VAL A 95 -7.52 3.58 1.40
N LEU A 96 -8.69 3.36 2.02
CA LEU A 96 -9.16 2.02 2.36
C LEU A 96 -9.52 1.20 1.12
N GLU A 97 -10.10 1.81 0.09
CA GLU A 97 -10.37 1.18 -1.21
C GLU A 97 -9.08 0.70 -1.87
N LEU A 98 -8.06 1.57 -1.96
CA LEU A 98 -6.73 1.21 -2.46
C LEU A 98 -6.12 0.05 -1.66
N THR A 99 -6.24 0.07 -0.34
CA THR A 99 -5.72 -0.97 0.54
C THR A 99 -6.43 -2.30 0.35
N SER A 100 -7.74 -2.29 0.13
CA SER A 100 -8.56 -3.50 0.03
C SER A 100 -8.25 -4.37 -1.18
N VAL A 101 -7.66 -3.81 -2.26
CA VAL A 101 -7.30 -4.58 -3.47
C VAL A 101 -6.08 -5.48 -3.32
N LEU A 102 -5.37 -5.39 -2.19
CA LEU A 102 -4.16 -6.20 -1.93
C LEU A 102 -4.38 -7.72 -1.98
N GLY A 103 -5.59 -8.19 -1.76
CA GLY A 103 -5.94 -9.60 -1.86
C GLY A 103 -5.57 -10.23 -3.22
N ILE A 104 -5.45 -9.43 -4.27
CA ILE A 104 -5.03 -9.88 -5.59
C ILE A 104 -3.60 -10.43 -5.62
N HIS A 105 -2.76 -10.08 -4.66
CA HIS A 105 -1.40 -10.61 -4.56
C HIS A 105 -1.37 -12.13 -4.34
N THR A 106 -2.45 -12.72 -3.87
CA THR A 106 -2.64 -14.19 -3.90
C THR A 106 -2.53 -14.74 -5.33
N CYS A 107 -3.18 -14.06 -6.28
CA CYS A 107 -3.13 -14.45 -7.68
C CYS A 107 -1.79 -14.10 -8.33
N THR A 108 -1.19 -12.94 -8.02
CA THR A 108 0.11 -12.55 -8.59
C THR A 108 1.23 -13.49 -8.19
N LEU A 109 1.09 -14.16 -7.05
CA LEU A 109 2.01 -15.21 -6.59
C LEU A 109 1.57 -16.59 -7.08
N GLY A 110 0.29 -16.95 -6.89
CA GLY A 110 -0.21 -18.30 -7.13
C GLY A 110 -0.35 -18.68 -8.61
N VAL A 111 -0.76 -17.72 -9.46
CA VAL A 111 -0.96 -18.00 -10.89
C VAL A 111 0.35 -18.37 -11.60
N PRO A 112 1.46 -17.63 -11.46
CA PRO A 112 2.73 -18.05 -12.07
C PRO A 112 3.21 -19.43 -11.60
N ILE A 113 3.04 -19.76 -10.32
CA ILE A 113 3.39 -21.08 -9.77
C ILE A 113 2.51 -22.17 -10.43
N LEU A 114 1.19 -21.95 -10.53
CA LEU A 114 0.29 -22.89 -11.19
C LEU A 114 0.69 -23.12 -12.66
N MET A 115 1.08 -22.05 -13.36
CA MET A 115 1.54 -22.14 -14.76
C MET A 115 2.82 -22.95 -14.91
N GLU A 116 3.77 -22.78 -13.98
CA GLU A 116 5.00 -23.54 -13.93
C GLU A 116 4.72 -25.01 -13.68
N GLU A 117 3.94 -25.35 -12.65
CA GLU A 117 3.57 -26.73 -12.30
C GLU A 117 2.83 -27.44 -13.45
N LEU A 118 1.93 -26.76 -14.15
CA LEU A 118 1.23 -27.34 -15.30
C LEU A 118 2.20 -27.68 -16.45
N ARG A 119 3.20 -26.84 -16.71
CA ARG A 119 4.21 -27.12 -17.74
C ARG A 119 5.11 -28.29 -17.32
N ASP A 120 5.53 -28.33 -16.07
CA ASP A 120 6.37 -29.41 -15.52
C ASP A 120 5.66 -30.77 -15.55
N LEU A 121 4.33 -30.78 -15.40
CA LEU A 121 3.49 -31.97 -15.54
C LEU A 121 3.15 -32.32 -16.99
N GLY A 122 3.67 -31.61 -18.00
CA GLY A 122 3.37 -31.81 -19.39
C GLY A 122 1.97 -31.36 -19.82
N ARG A 123 1.32 -30.50 -19.03
CA ARG A 123 -0.03 -29.95 -19.24
C ARG A 123 -0.03 -28.49 -19.73
N GLY A 124 1.10 -27.99 -20.17
CA GLY A 124 1.25 -26.60 -20.61
C GLY A 124 0.30 -26.23 -21.76
N ASP A 125 -0.02 -27.17 -22.63
CA ASP A 125 -0.94 -26.96 -23.76
C ASP A 125 -2.35 -26.53 -23.35
N GLU A 126 -2.77 -26.84 -22.13
CA GLU A 126 -4.07 -26.42 -21.59
C GLU A 126 -4.19 -24.90 -21.49
N ILE A 127 -3.06 -24.18 -21.49
CA ILE A 127 -3.01 -22.73 -21.25
C ILE A 127 -2.25 -22.01 -22.37
N ASP A 128 -1.14 -22.55 -22.82
CA ASP A 128 -0.27 -21.88 -23.80
C ASP A 128 -0.97 -21.68 -25.15
N ASN A 129 -1.94 -22.54 -25.47
CA ASN A 129 -2.76 -22.48 -26.71
C ASN A 129 -3.99 -21.56 -26.58
N ILE A 130 -4.26 -20.95 -25.40
CA ILE A 130 -5.40 -20.05 -25.23
C ILE A 130 -5.04 -18.69 -25.87
N GLU A 131 -5.76 -18.32 -26.92
CA GLU A 131 -5.68 -17.01 -27.53
C GLU A 131 -6.80 -16.09 -26.98
N PHE A 132 -6.48 -14.82 -26.84
CA PHE A 132 -7.47 -13.83 -26.42
C PHE A 132 -8.49 -13.56 -27.52
N GLY A 133 -9.77 -13.73 -27.18
CA GLY A 133 -10.90 -13.25 -27.97
C GLY A 133 -11.11 -11.73 -27.80
N GLU A 134 -12.21 -11.24 -28.34
CA GLU A 134 -12.57 -9.82 -28.24
C GLU A 134 -12.89 -9.41 -26.79
N TYR A 135 -13.42 -10.31 -25.98
CA TYR A 135 -13.75 -10.07 -24.58
C TYR A 135 -12.48 -9.83 -23.74
N GLU A 136 -11.52 -10.73 -23.80
CA GLU A 136 -10.25 -10.61 -23.07
C GLU A 136 -9.45 -9.40 -23.53
N LYS A 137 -9.40 -9.14 -24.83
CA LYS A 137 -8.77 -7.92 -25.38
C LYS A 137 -9.44 -6.66 -24.88
N GLY A 138 -10.76 -6.65 -24.78
CA GLY A 138 -11.55 -5.55 -24.21
C GLY A 138 -11.20 -5.28 -22.76
N LEU A 139 -11.12 -6.30 -21.92
CA LEU A 139 -10.71 -6.20 -20.51
C LEU A 139 -9.29 -5.67 -20.36
N LYS A 140 -8.34 -6.20 -21.15
CA LYS A 140 -6.95 -5.73 -21.19
C LYS A 140 -6.86 -4.24 -21.52
N ASN A 141 -7.56 -3.81 -22.58
CA ASN A 141 -7.57 -2.41 -23.00
C ASN A 141 -8.17 -1.49 -21.93
N THR A 142 -9.25 -1.93 -21.28
CA THR A 142 -9.89 -1.19 -20.18
C THR A 142 -8.95 -1.06 -18.98
N PHE A 143 -8.25 -2.13 -18.62
CA PHE A 143 -7.24 -2.06 -17.55
C PHE A 143 -6.14 -1.04 -17.88
N ILE A 144 -5.56 -1.12 -19.08
CA ILE A 144 -4.51 -0.19 -19.52
C ILE A 144 -5.01 1.25 -19.50
N LYS A 145 -6.23 1.48 -19.98
CA LYS A 145 -6.86 2.82 -19.94
C LYS A 145 -7.00 3.36 -18.52
N ASN A 146 -7.45 2.52 -17.59
CA ASN A 146 -7.75 2.94 -16.21
C ASN A 146 -6.48 3.07 -15.34
N ARG A 147 -5.47 2.22 -15.59
CA ARG A 147 -4.28 2.08 -14.72
C ARG A 147 -2.98 2.58 -15.35
N GLY A 148 -2.94 2.83 -16.65
CA GLY A 148 -1.79 3.36 -17.37
C GLY A 148 -0.64 2.35 -17.59
N TYR A 149 -0.80 1.08 -17.24
CA TYR A 149 0.21 0.04 -17.44
C TYR A 149 -0.44 -1.33 -17.68
N TRP A 150 0.38 -2.30 -18.09
CA TRP A 150 0.06 -3.72 -18.14
C TRP A 150 1.24 -4.52 -17.62
N SER A 151 0.98 -5.56 -16.84
CA SER A 151 1.98 -6.53 -16.41
C SER A 151 1.72 -7.87 -17.09
N PRO A 152 2.76 -8.54 -17.64
CA PRO A 152 2.58 -9.83 -18.35
C PRO A 152 1.88 -10.90 -17.51
N PHE A 153 2.01 -10.90 -16.19
CA PHE A 153 1.34 -11.86 -15.33
C PHE A 153 -0.20 -11.80 -15.43
N TRP A 154 -0.76 -10.65 -15.82
CA TRP A 154 -2.19 -10.51 -16.06
C TRP A 154 -2.68 -11.31 -17.26
N ASP A 155 -1.79 -11.60 -18.24
CA ASP A 155 -2.16 -12.43 -19.40
C ASP A 155 -2.54 -13.84 -18.94
N ASP A 156 -1.80 -14.44 -18.01
CA ASP A 156 -2.10 -15.77 -17.49
C ASP A 156 -3.39 -15.80 -16.67
N MET A 157 -3.60 -14.81 -15.83
CA MET A 157 -4.84 -14.69 -15.07
C MET A 157 -6.05 -14.48 -15.99
N LEU A 158 -5.90 -13.69 -17.04
CA LEU A 158 -6.94 -13.41 -18.02
C LEU A 158 -7.29 -14.67 -18.86
N LYS A 159 -6.28 -15.54 -19.13
CA LYS A 159 -6.50 -16.84 -19.76
C LYS A 159 -7.25 -17.81 -18.85
N LEU A 160 -6.91 -17.85 -17.56
CA LEU A 160 -7.46 -18.81 -16.62
C LEU A 160 -8.88 -18.46 -16.17
N SER A 161 -9.17 -17.19 -15.98
CA SER A 161 -10.46 -16.74 -15.45
C SER A 161 -10.76 -15.28 -15.84
N PRO A 162 -11.23 -15.05 -17.07
CA PRO A 162 -11.53 -13.70 -17.55
C PRO A 162 -12.64 -13.02 -16.75
N GLU A 163 -13.66 -13.76 -16.29
CA GLU A 163 -14.75 -13.20 -15.48
C GLU A 163 -14.24 -12.74 -14.10
N PHE A 164 -13.33 -13.48 -13.47
CA PHE A 164 -12.71 -13.05 -12.21
C PHE A 164 -11.85 -11.81 -12.43
N PHE A 165 -11.12 -11.77 -13.55
CA PHE A 165 -10.34 -10.59 -13.91
C PHE A 165 -11.23 -9.36 -14.14
N GLU A 166 -12.39 -9.51 -14.79
CA GLU A 166 -13.37 -8.43 -14.97
C GLU A 166 -13.83 -7.86 -13.62
N CYS A 167 -14.26 -8.73 -12.69
CA CYS A 167 -14.66 -8.31 -11.35
C CYS A 167 -13.53 -7.58 -10.60
N TYR A 168 -12.30 -8.08 -10.71
CA TYR A 168 -11.14 -7.42 -10.13
C TYR A 168 -10.87 -6.05 -10.78
N LEU A 169 -10.96 -5.97 -12.11
CA LEU A 169 -10.79 -4.74 -12.87
C LEU A 169 -11.80 -3.68 -12.40
N ASP A 170 -13.07 -4.03 -12.31
CA ASP A 170 -14.13 -3.13 -11.86
C ASP A 170 -13.85 -2.64 -10.43
N PHE A 171 -13.60 -3.56 -9.51
CA PHE A 171 -13.33 -3.25 -8.11
C PHE A 171 -12.08 -2.37 -7.93
N SER A 172 -10.96 -2.77 -8.54
CA SER A 172 -9.69 -2.06 -8.38
C SER A 172 -9.61 -0.72 -9.10
N SER A 173 -10.50 -0.48 -10.07
CA SER A 173 -10.55 0.77 -10.83
C SER A 173 -11.32 1.87 -10.11
N VAL A 174 -12.18 1.57 -9.13
CA VAL A 174 -13.00 2.57 -8.43
C VAL A 174 -12.19 3.78 -7.96
N PRO A 175 -11.11 3.63 -7.18
CA PRO A 175 -10.34 4.79 -6.72
C PRO A 175 -9.60 5.52 -7.86
N TRP A 176 -9.39 4.88 -9.02
CA TRP A 176 -8.73 5.51 -10.17
C TRP A 176 -9.70 6.31 -11.07
N ILE A 177 -10.96 5.92 -11.11
CA ILE A 177 -12.00 6.56 -11.95
C ILE A 177 -12.71 7.67 -11.19
N SER A 178 -13.08 7.42 -9.94
CA SER A 178 -13.93 8.31 -9.12
C SER A 178 -13.26 8.85 -7.87
N GLY A 179 -12.02 8.47 -7.61
CA GLY A 179 -11.27 8.91 -6.44
C GLY A 179 -10.82 10.37 -6.53
N THR A 180 -10.47 10.95 -5.38
CA THR A 180 -10.08 12.35 -5.21
C THR A 180 -8.59 12.55 -4.96
N LEU A 181 -7.87 11.48 -4.58
CA LEU A 181 -6.43 11.53 -4.37
C LEU A 181 -5.68 11.66 -5.68
N GLU A 182 -4.60 12.43 -5.68
CA GLU A 182 -3.74 12.53 -6.84
C GLU A 182 -3.13 11.17 -7.21
N PRO A 183 -2.95 10.84 -8.50
CA PRO A 183 -2.40 9.56 -8.95
C PRO A 183 -1.09 9.18 -8.24
N LYS A 184 -0.21 10.14 -8.03
CA LYS A 184 1.07 9.91 -7.33
C LYS A 184 0.88 9.47 -5.88
N VAL A 185 -0.11 10.02 -5.17
CA VAL A 185 -0.44 9.63 -3.79
C VAL A 185 -0.95 8.18 -3.75
N LYS A 186 -1.76 7.78 -4.72
CA LYS A 186 -2.23 6.39 -4.85
C LYS A 186 -1.06 5.41 -5.03
N GLU A 187 -0.09 5.77 -5.85
CA GLU A 187 1.12 4.97 -6.02
C GLU A 187 1.96 4.91 -4.72
N PHE A 188 2.04 5.99 -3.95
CA PHE A 188 2.72 5.98 -2.64
C PHE A 188 2.04 5.06 -1.63
N ILE A 189 0.71 4.99 -1.63
CA ILE A 189 -0.06 4.06 -0.81
C ILE A 189 0.29 2.62 -1.17
N TYR A 190 0.27 2.26 -2.46
CA TYR A 190 0.65 0.93 -2.92
C TYR A 190 2.12 0.60 -2.59
N ILE A 191 3.06 1.52 -2.82
CA ILE A 191 4.47 1.33 -2.43
C ILE A 191 4.59 1.03 -0.94
N ALA A 192 3.89 1.79 -0.10
CA ALA A 192 3.95 1.64 1.35
C ALA A 192 3.44 0.26 1.80
N ILE A 193 2.33 -0.19 1.24
CA ILE A 193 1.76 -1.49 1.56
C ILE A 193 2.68 -2.61 1.06
N ASP A 194 3.14 -2.54 -0.18
CA ASP A 194 4.00 -3.55 -0.79
C ASP A 194 5.35 -3.70 -0.09
N THR A 195 5.88 -2.61 0.48
CA THR A 195 7.16 -2.61 1.22
C THR A 195 6.99 -2.77 2.73
N ALA A 196 5.76 -2.81 3.25
CA ALA A 196 5.51 -3.07 4.66
C ALA A 196 6.09 -4.44 5.07
N THR A 197 6.72 -4.50 6.25
CA THR A 197 7.42 -5.69 6.75
C THR A 197 6.51 -6.92 6.91
N THR A 198 5.22 -6.71 6.97
CA THR A 198 4.19 -7.74 7.04
C THR A 198 3.71 -8.23 5.67
N HIS A 199 4.15 -7.60 4.56
CA HIS A 199 3.70 -7.94 3.20
C HIS A 199 4.85 -8.26 2.23
N LEU A 200 5.81 -7.35 2.04
CA LEU A 200 7.04 -7.53 1.25
C LEU A 200 6.81 -8.03 -0.19
N HIS A 201 5.85 -7.45 -0.90
CA HIS A 201 5.53 -7.82 -2.29
C HIS A 201 6.41 -7.07 -3.30
N LYS A 202 7.56 -7.66 -3.63
CA LYS A 202 8.62 -7.05 -4.43
C LYS A 202 8.17 -6.58 -5.83
N GLU A 203 7.37 -7.39 -6.52
CA GLU A 203 6.99 -7.08 -7.90
C GLU A 203 5.98 -5.93 -7.97
N GLY A 204 5.01 -5.88 -7.05
CA GLY A 204 4.11 -4.74 -6.89
C GLY A 204 4.88 -3.45 -6.57
N ALA A 205 5.75 -3.49 -5.56
CA ALA A 205 6.59 -2.36 -5.20
C ALA A 205 7.39 -1.81 -6.41
N ARG A 206 7.96 -2.70 -7.24
CA ARG A 206 8.69 -2.31 -8.48
C ARG A 206 7.79 -1.55 -9.45
N ILE A 207 6.56 -2.05 -9.68
CA ILE A 207 5.59 -1.42 -10.58
C ILE A 207 5.21 -0.04 -10.06
N HIS A 208 4.81 0.05 -8.79
CA HIS A 208 4.31 1.27 -8.18
C HIS A 208 5.41 2.34 -8.01
N ILE A 209 6.65 1.95 -7.69
CA ILE A 209 7.81 2.86 -7.71
C ILE A 209 8.02 3.43 -9.12
N ARG A 210 7.99 2.59 -10.16
CA ARG A 210 8.15 3.04 -11.54
C ARG A 210 7.04 4.01 -11.96
N ASN A 211 5.81 3.73 -11.58
CA ASN A 211 4.66 4.59 -11.88
C ASN A 211 4.78 5.93 -11.14
N ALA A 212 5.11 5.92 -9.85
CA ALA A 212 5.34 7.15 -9.08
C ALA A 212 6.45 8.03 -9.69
N LEU A 213 7.55 7.43 -10.15
CA LEU A 213 8.66 8.15 -10.81
C LEU A 213 8.23 8.78 -12.14
N LYS A 214 7.30 8.17 -12.89
CA LYS A 214 6.77 8.76 -14.13
C LYS A 214 5.85 9.96 -13.87
N LEU A 215 5.29 10.05 -12.68
CA LEU A 215 4.43 11.17 -12.25
C LEU A 215 5.23 12.35 -11.67
N GLY A 216 6.52 12.31 -11.69
CA GLY A 216 7.41 13.39 -11.26
C GLY A 216 7.88 13.24 -9.82
#